data_dd4bc73fcbfadcb4ea75794e983ba355
#
_entry.id   dd4bc73fcbfadcb4ea75794e983ba355
#
_cell.length_a   1.000
_cell.length_b   1.000
_cell.length_c   1.000
_cell.angle_alpha   90.00
_cell.angle_beta   90.00
_cell.angle_gamma   90.00
#
_symmetry.space_group_name_H-M   'P 1'
#
loop_
_entity.id
_entity.type
_entity.pdbx_description
1 polymer ?
#
loop_
_entity_poly.entity_id
_entity_poly.type
_entity_poly.pdbx_seq_one_letter_code
_entity_poly.pdbx_strand_id
1 'polypeptide(L)'
;LYTDMTAEEAIAAGTATPETADGEETAVPETVEVQSKKNDTVHTYLKDNTTPIYWDYPLEDADFGNADYRVFLAGETRGQPQNTAMRKALFQYLHEQQGVNVQLVETGVGETQVLEQYLRTGDENWLNHYLKLQGSCADAEAEYWRWLYQYNRQQGGTIYVAGLGTERNTVVSMYGLLALADTEIEPAESIADFVQALRDEDMMTALQLFKTAMEEQPDAMADYFGDAYAQVQQLYANLQVNTTY
;
A
#
# COMPACT_ATOMS: atom_id res chain seq x y z
N LEU A 1 -3.57 19.49 8.92
CA LEU A 1 -4.11 20.84 9.13
C LEU A 1 -5.38 20.72 9.98
N TYR A 2 -5.22 20.79 11.31
CA TYR A 2 -6.35 21.11 12.17
C TYR A 2 -6.55 22.62 12.04
N THR A 3 -7.57 23.03 11.32
CA THR A 3 -8.11 24.37 11.44
C THR A 3 -8.84 24.44 12.76
N ASP A 4 -8.54 25.42 13.62
CA ASP A 4 -9.33 25.76 14.80
C ASP A 4 -10.75 26.16 14.34
N MET A 5 -11.62 25.15 14.19
CA MET A 5 -13.05 25.39 13.98
C MET A 5 -13.70 25.73 15.32
N THR A 6 -14.38 26.85 15.37
CA THR A 6 -15.23 27.20 16.51
C THR A 6 -16.44 26.26 16.59
N ALA A 7 -17.09 26.17 17.75
CA ALA A 7 -18.30 25.38 17.90
C ALA A 7 -19.41 25.79 16.90
N GLU A 8 -19.49 27.08 16.55
CA GLU A 8 -20.43 27.62 15.56
C GLU A 8 -20.09 27.15 14.14
N GLU A 9 -18.82 27.08 13.78
CA GLU A 9 -18.37 26.57 12.48
C GLU A 9 -18.60 25.05 12.35
N ALA A 10 -18.46 24.30 13.45
CA ALA A 10 -18.76 22.86 13.48
C ALA A 10 -20.26 22.58 13.32
N ILE A 11 -21.14 23.41 13.86
CA ILE A 11 -22.59 23.32 13.67
C ILE A 11 -22.96 23.67 12.24
N ALA A 12 -22.38 24.69 11.65
CA ALA A 12 -22.60 25.09 10.25
C ALA A 12 -22.14 24.03 9.27
N ALA A 13 -21.10 23.24 9.61
CA ALA A 13 -20.58 22.13 8.82
C ALA A 13 -21.40 20.83 8.98
N GLY A 14 -22.47 20.82 9.82
CA GLY A 14 -23.32 19.64 10.05
C GLY A 14 -22.66 18.51 10.84
N THR A 15 -21.57 18.79 11.53
CA THR A 15 -20.82 17.83 12.35
C THR A 15 -21.22 17.81 13.83
N ALA A 16 -22.13 18.73 14.24
CA ALA A 16 -22.73 18.78 15.58
C ALA A 16 -24.23 19.03 15.49
N THR A 17 -25.03 18.39 16.35
CA THR A 17 -26.45 18.66 16.51
C THR A 17 -26.65 19.81 17.49
N PRO A 18 -27.55 20.80 17.21
CA PRO A 18 -27.86 21.83 18.17
C PRO A 18 -28.58 21.22 19.39
N GLU A 19 -28.01 21.38 20.58
CA GLU A 19 -28.72 21.11 21.81
C GLU A 19 -29.83 22.12 22.00
N THR A 20 -31.04 21.64 22.26
CA THR A 20 -32.21 22.47 22.65
C THR A 20 -31.94 23.11 24.01
N ALA A 21 -31.99 24.43 24.01
CA ALA A 21 -31.87 25.24 25.20
C ALA A 21 -33.08 24.99 26.13
N ASP A 22 -32.85 24.25 27.22
CA ASP A 22 -33.61 24.42 28.47
C ASP A 22 -32.59 24.53 29.61
N GLY A 23 -32.70 25.66 30.30
CA GLY A 23 -31.70 26.11 31.24
C GLY A 23 -31.68 25.25 32.53
N GLU A 24 -30.61 24.49 32.66
CA GLU A 24 -30.03 24.12 33.94
C GLU A 24 -28.49 24.23 33.77
N GLU A 25 -27.92 25.09 34.60
CA GLU A 25 -26.49 25.28 34.74
C GLU A 25 -25.90 23.98 35.35
N THR A 26 -25.65 22.98 34.48
CA THR A 26 -24.98 21.77 34.91
C THR A 26 -23.48 22.07 34.97
N ALA A 27 -22.92 21.97 36.17
CA ALA A 27 -21.48 22.02 36.39
C ALA A 27 -20.75 21.11 35.45
N VAL A 28 -19.83 21.68 34.64
CA VAL A 28 -18.95 20.94 33.73
C VAL A 28 -18.18 19.91 34.55
N PRO A 29 -18.23 18.61 34.22
CA PRO A 29 -17.54 17.59 35.02
C PRO A 29 -16.03 17.87 35.05
N GLU A 30 -15.41 17.70 36.21
CA GLU A 30 -13.96 17.89 36.46
C GLU A 30 -13.10 17.11 35.47
N THR A 31 -13.64 16.05 34.90
CA THR A 31 -13.01 15.24 33.84
C THR A 31 -12.79 16.00 32.52
N VAL A 32 -13.66 16.97 32.16
CA VAL A 32 -13.52 17.76 30.94
C VAL A 32 -12.38 18.77 31.08
N GLU A 33 -12.22 19.37 32.23
CA GLU A 33 -11.14 20.32 32.53
C GLU A 33 -9.75 19.63 32.52
N VAL A 34 -9.65 18.42 33.04
CA VAL A 34 -8.41 17.63 33.03
C VAL A 34 -8.02 17.19 31.60
N GLN A 35 -9.00 16.85 30.77
CA GLN A 35 -8.79 16.43 29.39
C GLN A 35 -8.38 17.61 28.51
N SER A 36 -8.99 18.78 28.71
CA SER A 36 -8.59 20.04 28.04
C SER A 36 -7.15 20.41 28.38
N LYS A 37 -6.78 20.45 29.66
CA LYS A 37 -5.40 20.76 30.10
C LYS A 37 -4.37 19.74 29.59
N LYS A 38 -4.74 18.47 29.47
CA LYS A 38 -3.87 17.44 28.91
C LYS A 38 -3.66 17.64 27.41
N ASN A 39 -4.71 17.99 26.68
CA ASN A 39 -4.63 18.29 25.26
C ASN A 39 -3.78 19.55 25.00
N ASP A 40 -3.92 20.59 25.80
CA ASP A 40 -3.10 21.81 25.72
C ASP A 40 -1.61 21.51 25.94
N THR A 41 -1.28 20.62 26.87
CA THR A 41 0.10 20.21 27.13
C THR A 41 0.68 19.43 25.95
N VAL A 42 -0.09 18.52 25.36
CA VAL A 42 0.32 17.75 24.19
C VAL A 42 0.45 18.68 22.99
N HIS A 43 -0.49 19.57 22.77
CA HIS A 43 -0.44 20.54 21.68
C HIS A 43 0.80 21.44 21.78
N THR A 44 1.07 21.99 22.97
CA THR A 44 2.26 22.82 23.23
C THR A 44 3.55 22.02 22.98
N TYR A 45 3.61 20.78 23.50
CA TYR A 45 4.77 19.91 23.30
C TYR A 45 5.00 19.65 21.80
N LEU A 46 3.95 19.28 21.06
CA LEU A 46 4.06 19.02 19.63
C LEU A 46 4.50 20.29 18.87
N LYS A 47 3.92 21.44 19.18
CA LYS A 47 4.29 22.71 18.55
C LYS A 47 5.76 23.07 18.75
N ASP A 48 6.30 22.79 19.95
CA ASP A 48 7.68 23.13 20.30
C ASP A 48 8.70 22.06 19.84
N ASN A 49 8.25 20.83 19.51
CA ASN A 49 9.11 19.69 19.21
C ASN A 49 8.84 19.06 17.83
N THR A 50 8.08 19.71 16.96
CA THR A 50 7.85 19.25 15.59
C THR A 50 8.35 20.27 14.58
N THR A 51 8.93 19.76 13.50
CA THR A 51 9.29 20.55 12.33
C THR A 51 8.20 20.36 11.27
N PRO A 52 7.64 21.45 10.71
CA PRO A 52 6.70 21.33 9.61
C PRO A 52 7.36 20.66 8.41
N ILE A 53 6.71 19.67 7.83
CA ILE A 53 7.15 19.03 6.59
C ILE A 53 6.29 19.59 5.45
N TYR A 54 6.95 20.09 4.41
CA TYR A 54 6.33 20.59 3.20
C TYR A 54 6.69 19.67 2.05
N TRP A 55 5.77 18.83 1.62
CA TRP A 55 5.97 17.84 0.55
C TRP A 55 6.25 18.42 -0.84
N ASP A 56 6.07 19.75 -1.00
CA ASP A 56 6.41 20.48 -2.22
C ASP A 56 7.91 20.84 -2.29
N TYR A 57 8.66 20.60 -1.21
CA TYR A 57 10.09 20.88 -1.10
C TYR A 57 10.85 19.58 -0.77
N PRO A 58 12.12 19.48 -1.18
CA PRO A 58 12.98 18.38 -0.75
C PRO A 58 13.03 18.32 0.78
N LEU A 59 12.97 17.09 1.31
CA LEU A 59 13.14 16.88 2.74
C LEU A 59 14.62 17.05 3.09
N GLU A 60 14.90 17.61 4.27
CA GLU A 60 16.25 17.88 4.76
C GLU A 60 16.60 16.90 5.91
N ASP A 61 17.89 16.72 6.18
CA ASP A 61 18.39 15.83 7.25
C ASP A 61 17.79 16.15 8.63
N ALA A 62 17.51 17.42 8.89
CA ALA A 62 16.88 17.87 10.13
C ALA A 62 15.48 17.30 10.38
N ASP A 63 14.80 16.87 9.32
CA ASP A 63 13.42 16.35 9.41
C ASP A 63 13.37 14.93 9.98
N PHE A 64 14.44 14.15 9.81
CA PHE A 64 14.48 12.73 10.21
C PHE A 64 15.62 12.39 11.19
N GLY A 65 16.48 13.33 11.48
CA GLY A 65 17.68 13.12 12.28
C GLY A 65 18.75 12.29 11.55
N ASN A 66 19.85 12.01 12.24
CA ASN A 66 21.04 11.36 11.69
C ASN A 66 21.21 9.91 12.22
N ALA A 67 20.13 9.17 12.41
CA ALA A 67 20.20 7.81 12.92
C ALA A 67 20.34 6.80 11.78
N ASP A 68 21.19 5.79 11.96
CA ASP A 68 21.39 4.67 11.04
C ASP A 68 20.24 3.65 11.16
N TYR A 69 19.07 4.03 10.69
CA TYR A 69 17.90 3.15 10.64
C TYR A 69 17.87 2.37 9.34
N ARG A 70 17.48 1.10 9.41
CA ARG A 70 17.28 0.22 8.24
C ARG A 70 15.83 0.06 7.84
N VAL A 71 14.90 0.38 8.73
CA VAL A 71 13.46 0.25 8.51
C VAL A 71 12.78 1.55 8.93
N PHE A 72 11.98 2.10 8.04
CA PHE A 72 11.20 3.31 8.26
C PHE A 72 9.71 2.96 8.14
N LEU A 73 8.93 3.33 9.13
CA LEU A 73 7.49 3.07 9.17
C LEU A 73 6.74 4.39 8.98
N ALA A 74 5.98 4.49 7.91
CA ALA A 74 5.12 5.63 7.63
C ALA A 74 3.64 5.22 7.78
N GLY A 75 2.94 5.86 8.72
CA GLY A 75 1.49 5.70 8.86
C GLY A 75 0.75 6.66 7.95
N GLU A 76 -0.36 6.23 7.39
CA GLU A 76 -1.21 7.07 6.54
C GLU A 76 -2.69 6.96 6.91
N THR A 77 -3.46 7.99 6.60
CA THR A 77 -4.93 7.95 6.66
C THR A 77 -5.45 7.49 5.30
N ARG A 78 -6.12 6.34 5.26
CA ARG A 78 -6.63 5.76 4.00
C ARG A 78 -7.55 6.72 3.25
N GLY A 79 -7.49 6.67 1.93
CA GLY A 79 -8.37 7.43 1.05
C GLY A 79 -8.02 8.93 0.93
N GLN A 80 -6.80 9.31 1.31
CA GLN A 80 -6.31 10.69 1.17
C GLN A 80 -5.30 10.78 0.03
N PRO A 81 -5.63 11.43 -1.11
CA PRO A 81 -4.71 11.56 -2.24
C PRO A 81 -3.37 12.25 -1.90
N GLN A 82 -3.37 13.08 -0.86
CA GLN A 82 -2.17 13.78 -0.37
C GLN A 82 -1.08 12.82 0.16
N ASN A 83 -1.47 11.60 0.58
CA ASN A 83 -0.51 10.60 1.04
C ASN A 83 0.51 10.24 -0.04
N THR A 84 0.11 10.23 -1.31
CA THR A 84 1.01 9.90 -2.42
C THR A 84 2.09 10.94 -2.62
N ALA A 85 1.79 12.23 -2.45
CA ALA A 85 2.78 13.31 -2.51
C ALA A 85 3.80 13.19 -1.37
N MET A 86 3.33 12.94 -0.13
CA MET A 86 4.20 12.72 1.03
C MET A 86 5.04 11.45 0.85
N ARG A 87 4.43 10.35 0.41
CA ARG A 87 5.13 9.08 0.14
C ARG A 87 6.24 9.25 -0.88
N LYS A 88 5.98 10.03 -1.95
CA LYS A 88 6.97 10.37 -2.96
C LYS A 88 8.16 11.11 -2.35
N ALA A 89 7.93 12.22 -1.64
CA ALA A 89 8.99 13.02 -1.04
C ALA A 89 9.80 12.21 -0.02
N LEU A 90 9.11 11.45 0.84
CA LEU A 90 9.73 10.61 1.86
C LEU A 90 10.56 9.49 1.23
N PHE A 91 10.00 8.75 0.27
CA PHE A 91 10.72 7.63 -0.36
C PHE A 91 11.96 8.12 -1.12
N GLN A 92 11.85 9.22 -1.86
CA GLN A 92 12.98 9.82 -2.55
C GLN A 92 14.10 10.20 -1.57
N TYR A 93 13.77 10.90 -0.48
CA TYR A 93 14.73 11.25 0.57
C TYR A 93 15.41 10.02 1.16
N LEU A 94 14.62 9.02 1.58
CA LEU A 94 15.14 7.80 2.19
C LEU A 94 16.02 6.99 1.23
N HIS A 95 15.68 6.97 -0.05
CA HIS A 95 16.51 6.33 -1.07
C HIS A 95 17.84 7.05 -1.25
N GLU A 96 17.82 8.38 -1.39
CA GLU A 96 19.01 9.18 -1.68
C GLU A 96 19.94 9.33 -0.47
N GLN A 97 19.37 9.46 0.75
CA GLN A 97 20.13 9.77 1.96
C GLN A 97 20.41 8.54 2.83
N GLN A 98 19.55 7.52 2.80
CA GLN A 98 19.61 6.35 3.66
C GLN A 98 19.82 5.03 2.90
N GLY A 99 19.84 5.07 1.57
CA GLY A 99 20.01 3.89 0.71
C GLY A 99 18.84 2.91 0.75
N VAL A 100 17.64 3.37 1.12
CA VAL A 100 16.42 2.55 1.09
C VAL A 100 16.06 2.23 -0.35
N ASN A 101 16.00 0.96 -0.70
CA ASN A 101 15.69 0.49 -2.04
C ASN A 101 14.47 -0.45 -2.11
N VAL A 102 13.82 -0.70 -0.99
CA VAL A 102 12.59 -1.51 -0.94
C VAL A 102 11.46 -0.71 -0.34
N GLN A 103 10.36 -0.59 -1.08
CA GLN A 103 9.11 -0.06 -0.56
C GLN A 103 8.18 -1.21 -0.20
N LEU A 104 7.80 -1.27 1.08
CA LEU A 104 6.78 -2.20 1.56
C LEU A 104 5.41 -1.53 1.49
N VAL A 105 4.42 -2.23 0.93
CA VAL A 105 3.04 -1.74 0.79
C VAL A 105 2.05 -2.69 1.47
N GLU A 106 0.96 -2.12 1.99
CA GLU A 106 -0.10 -2.89 2.66
C GLU A 106 -1.03 -3.52 1.61
N THR A 107 -0.50 -4.45 0.83
CA THR A 107 -1.24 -5.23 -0.16
C THR A 107 -0.67 -6.64 -0.23
N GLY A 108 -1.34 -7.55 -0.92
CA GLY A 108 -0.90 -8.95 -1.04
C GLY A 108 0.33 -9.13 -1.93
N VAL A 109 0.93 -10.30 -1.85
CA VAL A 109 2.11 -10.67 -2.66
C VAL A 109 1.76 -10.64 -4.15
N GLY A 110 0.64 -11.28 -4.55
CA GLY A 110 0.22 -11.30 -5.95
C GLY A 110 -0.09 -9.90 -6.49
N GLU A 111 -0.85 -9.11 -5.73
CA GLU A 111 -1.15 -7.73 -6.11
C GLU A 111 0.12 -6.88 -6.27
N THR A 112 1.16 -7.15 -5.46
CA THR A 112 2.44 -6.43 -5.54
C THR A 112 3.27 -6.86 -6.75
N GLN A 113 3.19 -8.12 -7.18
CA GLN A 113 3.88 -8.58 -8.39
C GLN A 113 3.38 -7.87 -9.65
N VAL A 114 2.13 -7.44 -9.67
CA VAL A 114 1.60 -6.58 -10.75
C VAL A 114 2.35 -5.24 -10.80
N LEU A 115 2.63 -4.63 -9.64
CA LEU A 115 3.43 -3.40 -9.56
C LEU A 115 4.90 -3.62 -9.92
N GLU A 116 5.52 -4.70 -9.45
CA GLU A 116 6.89 -5.06 -9.81
C GLU A 116 7.03 -5.25 -11.32
N GLN A 117 6.06 -5.90 -11.95
CA GLN A 117 6.02 -6.09 -13.40
C GLN A 117 5.90 -4.74 -14.13
N TYR A 118 5.06 -3.83 -13.62
CA TYR A 118 4.99 -2.47 -14.13
C TYR A 118 6.33 -1.74 -14.00
N LEU A 119 6.96 -1.78 -12.81
CA LEU A 119 8.25 -1.11 -12.59
C LEU A 119 9.37 -1.67 -13.47
N ARG A 120 9.28 -2.93 -13.86
CA ARG A 120 10.24 -3.58 -14.75
C ARG A 120 10.03 -3.22 -16.22
N THR A 121 8.77 -3.18 -16.67
CA THR A 121 8.42 -3.07 -18.11
C THR A 121 7.97 -1.67 -18.53
N GLY A 122 7.30 -0.93 -17.63
CA GLY A 122 6.59 0.31 -17.92
C GLY A 122 5.27 0.10 -18.68
N ASP A 123 4.80 -1.15 -18.80
CA ASP A 123 3.54 -1.44 -19.46
C ASP A 123 2.35 -1.05 -18.54
N GLU A 124 1.63 -0.03 -18.98
CA GLU A 124 0.47 0.54 -18.27
C GLU A 124 -0.65 -0.48 -18.01
N ASN A 125 -0.72 -1.59 -18.76
CA ASN A 125 -1.72 -2.63 -18.50
C ASN A 125 -1.54 -3.22 -17.10
N TRP A 126 -0.29 -3.47 -16.69
CA TRP A 126 0.01 -3.95 -15.35
C TRP A 126 -0.41 -2.94 -14.28
N LEU A 127 -0.05 -1.68 -14.43
CA LEU A 127 -0.48 -0.64 -13.51
C LEU A 127 -2.00 -0.54 -13.42
N ASN A 128 -2.71 -0.62 -14.54
CA ASN A 128 -4.15 -0.55 -14.59
C ASN A 128 -4.85 -1.68 -13.81
N HIS A 129 -4.27 -2.90 -13.74
CA HIS A 129 -4.80 -3.97 -12.87
C HIS A 129 -4.74 -3.56 -11.40
N TYR A 130 -3.63 -2.99 -10.95
CA TYR A 130 -3.48 -2.53 -9.58
C TYR A 130 -4.40 -1.36 -9.25
N LEU A 131 -4.55 -0.39 -10.15
CA LEU A 131 -5.37 0.81 -9.94
C LEU A 131 -6.85 0.52 -9.72
N LYS A 132 -7.37 -0.61 -10.22
CA LYS A 132 -8.73 -1.08 -9.94
C LYS A 132 -9.01 -1.26 -8.44
N LEU A 133 -7.97 -1.43 -7.61
CA LEU A 133 -8.06 -1.59 -6.16
C LEU A 133 -8.12 -0.26 -5.41
N GLN A 134 -7.80 0.86 -6.06
CA GLN A 134 -7.50 2.13 -5.38
C GLN A 134 -8.72 3.08 -5.27
N GLY A 135 -9.82 2.76 -5.93
CA GLY A 135 -11.06 3.56 -5.86
C GLY A 135 -10.82 5.04 -6.20
N SER A 136 -11.22 5.94 -5.30
CA SER A 136 -11.07 7.39 -5.51
C SER A 136 -9.64 7.91 -5.49
N CYS A 137 -8.68 7.10 -5.05
CA CYS A 137 -7.25 7.46 -5.04
C CYS A 137 -6.50 7.00 -6.31
N ALA A 138 -7.18 6.38 -7.27
CA ALA A 138 -6.55 5.77 -8.44
C ALA A 138 -5.67 6.73 -9.25
N ASP A 139 -6.11 7.97 -9.44
CA ASP A 139 -5.34 8.97 -10.19
C ASP A 139 -4.03 9.36 -9.45
N ALA A 140 -4.11 9.62 -8.14
CA ALA A 140 -2.95 9.95 -7.33
C ALA A 140 -1.98 8.76 -7.23
N GLU A 141 -2.48 7.54 -7.10
CA GLU A 141 -1.68 6.32 -7.15
C GLU A 141 -1.01 6.15 -8.52
N ALA A 142 -1.74 6.37 -9.61
CA ALA A 142 -1.18 6.30 -10.95
C ALA A 142 -0.02 7.29 -11.16
N GLU A 143 -0.16 8.53 -10.70
CA GLU A 143 0.90 9.54 -10.76
C GLU A 143 2.13 9.09 -9.95
N TYR A 144 1.92 8.56 -8.74
CA TYR A 144 3.00 8.06 -7.89
C TYR A 144 3.77 6.91 -8.55
N TRP A 145 3.07 5.87 -9.03
CA TRP A 145 3.72 4.70 -9.61
C TRP A 145 4.43 5.01 -10.93
N ARG A 146 3.87 5.92 -11.77
CA ARG A 146 4.55 6.44 -12.97
C ARG A 146 5.82 7.20 -12.63
N TRP A 147 5.75 8.05 -11.59
CA TRP A 147 6.95 8.72 -11.09
C TRP A 147 7.98 7.70 -10.59
N LEU A 148 7.58 6.71 -9.79
CA LEU A 148 8.49 5.71 -9.24
C LEU A 148 9.14 4.88 -10.35
N TYR A 149 8.40 4.51 -11.39
CA TYR A 149 8.95 3.84 -12.57
C TYR A 149 10.05 4.67 -13.23
N GLN A 150 9.81 5.96 -13.50
CA GLN A 150 10.80 6.84 -14.12
C GLN A 150 12.02 7.04 -13.21
N TYR A 151 11.77 7.25 -11.92
CA TYR A 151 12.81 7.41 -10.92
C TYR A 151 13.67 6.13 -10.79
N ASN A 152 13.04 4.96 -10.69
CA ASN A 152 13.74 3.68 -10.63
C ASN A 152 14.65 3.46 -11.83
N ARG A 153 14.19 3.78 -13.03
CA ARG A 153 15.03 3.71 -14.25
C ARG A 153 16.25 4.62 -14.18
N GLN A 154 16.10 5.82 -13.64
CA GLN A 154 17.21 6.76 -13.45
C GLN A 154 18.21 6.25 -12.42
N GLN A 155 17.75 5.48 -11.43
CA GLN A 155 18.57 4.85 -10.38
C GLN A 155 19.12 3.46 -10.78
N GLY A 156 19.01 3.08 -12.05
CA GLY A 156 19.54 1.81 -12.55
C GLY A 156 18.70 0.58 -12.27
N GLY A 157 17.42 0.74 -11.92
CA GLY A 157 16.49 -0.37 -11.70
C GLY A 157 16.70 -1.11 -10.37
N THR A 158 17.16 -0.40 -9.33
CA THR A 158 17.52 -0.98 -8.03
C THR A 158 16.43 -0.90 -6.97
N ILE A 159 15.30 -0.27 -7.29
CA ILE A 159 14.16 -0.10 -6.38
C ILE A 159 13.15 -1.22 -6.61
N TYR A 160 12.71 -1.83 -5.52
CA TYR A 160 11.76 -2.94 -5.46
C TYR A 160 10.55 -2.60 -4.61
N VAL A 161 9.43 -3.28 -4.89
CA VAL A 161 8.20 -3.17 -4.10
C VAL A 161 7.81 -4.55 -3.58
N ALA A 162 7.42 -4.64 -2.32
CA ALA A 162 6.96 -5.90 -1.73
C ALA A 162 5.69 -5.70 -0.91
N GLY A 163 4.81 -6.71 -0.93
CA GLY A 163 3.54 -6.71 -0.20
C GLY A 163 3.69 -7.29 1.21
N LEU A 164 3.05 -6.65 2.18
CA LEU A 164 2.99 -7.11 3.58
C LEU A 164 1.58 -7.55 4.00
N GLY A 165 0.58 -7.35 3.14
CA GLY A 165 -0.82 -7.61 3.45
C GLY A 165 -1.32 -8.95 2.92
N THR A 166 -2.64 -9.12 3.06
CA THR A 166 -3.39 -10.20 2.41
C THR A 166 -3.84 -9.79 1.01
N GLU A 167 -4.16 -10.77 0.17
CA GLU A 167 -4.71 -10.51 -1.15
C GLU A 167 -6.11 -9.89 -1.03
N ARG A 168 -6.31 -8.68 -1.57
CA ARG A 168 -7.60 -7.96 -1.52
C ARG A 168 -8.50 -8.31 -2.70
N ASN A 169 -7.91 -8.72 -3.82
CA ASN A 169 -8.61 -9.07 -5.04
C ASN A 169 -7.95 -10.26 -5.74
N THR A 170 -8.63 -11.40 -5.71
CA THR A 170 -8.11 -12.65 -6.25
C THR A 170 -7.78 -12.59 -7.74
N VAL A 171 -8.54 -11.83 -8.54
CA VAL A 171 -8.26 -11.67 -9.97
C VAL A 171 -6.96 -10.89 -10.18
N VAL A 172 -6.74 -9.80 -9.44
CA VAL A 172 -5.47 -9.05 -9.51
C VAL A 172 -4.30 -9.89 -9.03
N SER A 173 -4.52 -10.72 -7.98
CA SER A 173 -3.50 -11.66 -7.49
C SER A 173 -3.12 -12.70 -8.55
N MET A 174 -4.08 -13.16 -9.35
CA MET A 174 -3.80 -14.08 -10.46
C MET A 174 -3.02 -13.40 -11.60
N TYR A 175 -3.24 -12.11 -11.88
CA TYR A 175 -2.33 -11.34 -12.75
C TYR A 175 -0.92 -11.24 -12.17
N GLY A 176 -0.79 -11.12 -10.85
CA GLY A 176 0.50 -11.21 -10.16
C GLY A 176 1.18 -12.55 -10.34
N LEU A 177 0.41 -13.64 -10.31
CA LEU A 177 0.93 -14.98 -10.59
C LEU A 177 1.40 -15.12 -12.05
N LEU A 178 0.66 -14.55 -13.01
CA LEU A 178 1.09 -14.46 -14.40
C LEU A 178 2.40 -13.66 -14.54
N ALA A 179 2.57 -12.59 -13.76
CA ALA A 179 3.81 -11.80 -13.77
C ALA A 179 5.03 -12.57 -13.24
N LEU A 180 4.82 -13.58 -12.39
CA LEU A 180 5.86 -14.49 -11.88
C LEU A 180 6.17 -15.65 -12.85
N ALA A 181 5.25 -15.95 -13.76
CA ALA A 181 5.39 -17.06 -14.69
C ALA A 181 6.44 -16.74 -15.77
N ASP A 182 7.31 -17.69 -16.08
CA ASP A 182 8.12 -17.64 -17.28
C ASP A 182 7.32 -18.23 -18.44
N THR A 183 6.87 -17.37 -19.34
CA THR A 183 6.04 -17.79 -20.49
C THR A 183 6.82 -18.61 -21.54
N GLU A 184 8.14 -18.61 -21.49
CA GLU A 184 9.01 -19.38 -22.40
C GLU A 184 9.21 -20.84 -21.92
N ILE A 185 8.91 -21.13 -20.64
CA ILE A 185 9.01 -22.48 -20.10
C ILE A 185 7.76 -23.28 -20.45
N GLU A 186 7.95 -24.47 -21.06
CA GLU A 186 6.85 -25.40 -21.27
C GLU A 186 6.48 -26.08 -19.94
N PRO A 187 5.19 -26.02 -19.52
CA PRO A 187 4.76 -26.65 -18.29
C PRO A 187 4.72 -28.18 -18.43
N ALA A 188 4.86 -28.89 -17.30
CA ALA A 188 4.52 -30.30 -17.24
C ALA A 188 3.05 -30.52 -17.60
N GLU A 189 2.71 -31.68 -18.21
CA GLU A 189 1.34 -32.01 -18.62
C GLU A 189 0.33 -31.90 -17.45
N SER A 190 0.78 -32.22 -16.23
CA SER A 190 -0.05 -32.19 -15.02
C SER A 190 -0.52 -30.79 -14.58
N ILE A 191 0.13 -29.73 -15.06
CA ILE A 191 -0.24 -28.34 -14.76
C ILE A 191 -0.50 -27.52 -16.05
N ALA A 192 -0.52 -28.17 -17.21
CA ALA A 192 -0.64 -27.50 -18.50
C ALA A 192 -1.93 -26.67 -18.62
N ASP A 193 -3.07 -27.19 -18.18
CA ASP A 193 -4.35 -26.48 -18.23
C ASP A 193 -4.34 -25.22 -17.34
N PHE A 194 -3.72 -25.31 -16.18
CA PHE A 194 -3.54 -24.16 -15.29
C PHE A 194 -2.67 -23.07 -15.95
N VAL A 195 -1.52 -23.44 -16.50
CA VAL A 195 -0.62 -22.50 -17.15
C VAL A 195 -1.25 -21.92 -18.40
N GLN A 196 -2.00 -22.72 -19.17
CA GLN A 196 -2.71 -22.23 -20.34
C GLN A 196 -3.77 -21.19 -19.93
N ALA A 197 -4.55 -21.45 -18.89
CA ALA A 197 -5.53 -20.48 -18.37
C ALA A 197 -4.87 -19.16 -17.94
N LEU A 198 -3.68 -19.21 -17.31
CA LEU A 198 -2.90 -18.01 -16.98
C LEU A 198 -2.46 -17.24 -18.25
N ARG A 199 -1.94 -17.96 -19.26
CA ARG A 199 -1.46 -17.36 -20.52
C ARG A 199 -2.59 -16.74 -21.33
N ASP A 200 -3.78 -17.33 -21.28
CA ASP A 200 -4.99 -16.84 -21.95
C ASP A 200 -5.69 -15.71 -21.16
N GLU A 201 -5.13 -15.33 -20.00
CA GLU A 201 -5.70 -14.37 -19.05
C GLU A 201 -7.11 -14.75 -18.56
N ASP A 202 -7.47 -16.04 -18.61
CA ASP A 202 -8.67 -16.55 -17.96
C ASP A 202 -8.42 -16.76 -16.47
N MET A 203 -8.35 -15.62 -15.74
CA MET A 203 -7.99 -15.59 -14.33
C MET A 203 -8.96 -16.35 -13.43
N MET A 204 -10.21 -16.51 -13.85
CA MET A 204 -11.20 -17.29 -13.06
C MET A 204 -10.94 -18.79 -13.19
N THR A 205 -10.66 -19.28 -14.38
CA THR A 205 -10.26 -20.68 -14.59
C THR A 205 -8.92 -20.95 -13.95
N ALA A 206 -7.93 -20.06 -14.14
CA ALA A 206 -6.63 -20.17 -13.49
C ALA A 206 -6.75 -20.26 -11.96
N LEU A 207 -7.58 -19.45 -11.31
CA LEU A 207 -7.82 -19.48 -9.87
C LEU A 207 -8.41 -20.83 -9.40
N GLN A 208 -9.35 -21.38 -10.17
CA GLN A 208 -9.94 -22.69 -9.85
C GLN A 208 -8.93 -23.82 -9.93
N LEU A 209 -8.06 -23.77 -10.93
CA LEU A 209 -7.03 -24.81 -11.15
C LEU A 209 -5.82 -24.63 -10.21
N PHE A 210 -5.56 -23.40 -9.76
CA PHE A 210 -4.38 -23.08 -8.93
C PHE A 210 -4.31 -23.87 -7.63
N LYS A 211 -5.46 -24.03 -6.95
CA LYS A 211 -5.51 -24.82 -5.71
C LYS A 211 -5.08 -26.28 -5.97
N THR A 212 -5.68 -26.92 -6.96
CA THR A 212 -5.36 -28.30 -7.32
C THR A 212 -3.89 -28.44 -7.74
N ALA A 213 -3.39 -27.50 -8.55
CA ALA A 213 -1.99 -27.50 -8.95
C ALA A 213 -1.04 -27.39 -7.75
N MET A 214 -1.33 -26.52 -6.77
CA MET A 214 -0.50 -26.36 -5.57
C MET A 214 -0.56 -27.55 -4.62
N GLU A 215 -1.73 -28.20 -4.47
CA GLU A 215 -1.93 -29.30 -3.52
C GLU A 215 -1.50 -30.65 -4.10
N GLU A 216 -1.75 -30.90 -5.39
CA GLU A 216 -1.53 -32.21 -6.01
C GLU A 216 -0.27 -32.30 -6.88
N GLN A 217 0.25 -31.13 -7.34
CA GLN A 217 1.38 -31.06 -8.28
C GLN A 217 2.48 -30.09 -7.81
N PRO A 218 2.87 -30.08 -6.51
CA PRO A 218 3.80 -29.06 -5.97
C PRO A 218 5.18 -29.10 -6.65
N ASP A 219 5.67 -30.27 -7.06
CA ASP A 219 6.96 -30.39 -7.73
C ASP A 219 6.91 -29.77 -9.15
N ALA A 220 5.85 -30.04 -9.91
CA ALA A 220 5.65 -29.44 -11.23
C ALA A 220 5.49 -27.92 -11.15
N MET A 221 4.81 -27.42 -10.11
CA MET A 221 4.71 -25.98 -9.84
C MET A 221 6.07 -25.38 -9.49
N ALA A 222 6.86 -26.08 -8.65
CA ALA A 222 8.20 -25.62 -8.30
C ALA A 222 9.14 -25.58 -9.51
N ASP A 223 9.10 -26.60 -10.36
CA ASP A 223 9.90 -26.65 -11.58
C ASP A 223 9.50 -25.53 -12.56
N TYR A 224 8.21 -25.24 -12.70
CA TYR A 224 7.71 -24.21 -13.61
C TYR A 224 8.03 -22.78 -13.14
N PHE A 225 7.85 -22.47 -11.85
CA PHE A 225 8.07 -21.15 -11.32
C PHE A 225 9.52 -20.89 -10.86
N GLY A 226 10.33 -21.94 -10.71
CA GLY A 226 11.74 -21.83 -10.35
C GLY A 226 11.96 -20.96 -9.10
N ASP A 227 12.81 -19.93 -9.23
CA ASP A 227 13.16 -19.02 -8.12
C ASP A 227 11.95 -18.23 -7.59
N ALA A 228 10.89 -18.07 -8.38
CA ALA A 228 9.66 -17.38 -7.96
C ALA A 228 8.72 -18.29 -7.14
N TYR A 229 9.00 -19.59 -7.01
CA TYR A 229 8.08 -20.53 -6.36
C TYR A 229 7.78 -20.16 -4.89
N ALA A 230 8.74 -19.59 -4.17
CA ALA A 230 8.50 -19.14 -2.79
C ALA A 230 7.42 -18.03 -2.72
N GLN A 231 7.38 -17.11 -3.69
CA GLN A 231 6.34 -16.09 -3.79
C GLN A 231 4.99 -16.71 -4.16
N VAL A 232 4.98 -17.73 -5.03
CA VAL A 232 3.77 -18.48 -5.40
C VAL A 232 3.18 -19.19 -4.18
N GLN A 233 4.02 -19.82 -3.35
CA GLN A 233 3.58 -20.45 -2.10
C GLN A 233 2.99 -19.42 -1.12
N GLN A 234 3.62 -18.25 -0.98
CA GLN A 234 3.11 -17.19 -0.12
C GLN A 234 1.77 -16.64 -0.62
N LEU A 235 1.64 -16.43 -1.93
CA LEU A 235 0.38 -16.03 -2.57
C LEU A 235 -0.72 -17.07 -2.30
N TYR A 236 -0.41 -18.35 -2.48
CA TYR A 236 -1.35 -19.43 -2.19
C TYR A 236 -1.81 -19.42 -0.73
N ALA A 237 -0.87 -19.29 0.21
CA ALA A 237 -1.18 -19.20 1.64
C ALA A 237 -2.08 -17.99 1.95
N ASN A 238 -1.81 -16.82 1.37
CA ASN A 238 -2.62 -15.62 1.54
C ASN A 238 -4.05 -15.80 1.01
N LEU A 239 -4.22 -16.45 -0.15
CA LEU A 239 -5.54 -16.74 -0.70
C LEU A 239 -6.35 -17.69 0.17
N GLN A 240 -5.70 -18.67 0.84
CA GLN A 240 -6.38 -19.55 1.76
C GLN A 240 -6.90 -18.85 3.02
N VAL A 241 -6.17 -17.85 3.54
CA VAL A 241 -6.63 -17.05 4.68
C VAL A 241 -7.91 -16.30 4.34
N ASN A 242 -8.00 -15.73 3.13
CA ASN A 242 -9.18 -14.99 2.67
C ASN A 242 -10.45 -15.83 2.54
N THR A 243 -10.33 -17.15 2.36
CA THR A 243 -11.49 -18.05 2.25
C THR A 243 -12.01 -18.55 3.60
N THR A 244 -11.30 -18.23 4.69
CA THR A 244 -11.61 -18.73 6.05
C THR A 244 -12.38 -17.70 6.91
N TYR A 245 -12.59 -16.45 6.41
CA TYR A 245 -13.32 -15.38 7.12
C TYR A 245 -14.60 -14.95 6.41
#